data_8e197d5c6ae049913c8003db3f6c3809
#
_entry.id   8e197d5c6ae049913c8003db3f6c3809
#
_cell.length_a   1.000
_cell.length_b   1.000
_cell.length_c   1.000
_cell.angle_alpha   90.00
_cell.angle_beta   90.00
_cell.angle_gamma   90.00
#
_symmetry.space_group_name_H-M   'P 1'
#
loop_
_entity.id
_entity.type
_entity.pdbx_description
1 polymer ?
#
loop_
_entity_poly.entity_id
_entity_poly.type
_entity_poly.pdbx_seq_one_letter_code
_entity_poly.pdbx_strand_id
1 'polypeptide(L)'
;MAGIDRALLGRLWPHAPAALLDAVAAHSAQVLARHKINTPLRVAHFLAQVSHESGGGTITAENLSYSTPQRIAAVWPTRFSVETAQAYVRNPRKLASKVYNGRMGNRPGTDDGYTYRGRGLLQLTGRSSYAAIGELTGLDLGNDPDLAFAPDTALEVAACEFARLGCLPWCDKDDLRQVTRRVNGGTIGLDSRRSWLARWKQALPDLPGDPHDIEDNEAAPRAAELPPKDMSTSKIGNAAAGVGAVTALSQANEIAAAAKEVKGNAQDLGLFDAVGAFMHSPGFRVAITIIIVIACGAIWYWRREHARAGV
;
A
#
# COMPACT_ATOMS: atom_id res chain seq x y z
N MET A 1 26.76 0.75 -7.00
CA MET A 1 25.94 -0.30 -6.39
C MET A 1 25.68 -1.39 -7.42
N ALA A 2 25.70 -2.67 -7.04
CA ALA A 2 25.23 -3.75 -7.90
C ALA A 2 23.72 -3.64 -8.11
N GLY A 3 23.22 -4.01 -9.29
CA GLY A 3 21.80 -4.07 -9.59
C GLY A 3 21.11 -5.21 -8.84
N ILE A 4 19.78 -5.19 -8.84
CA ILE A 4 19.00 -6.28 -8.27
C ILE A 4 18.97 -7.42 -9.26
N ASP A 5 19.38 -8.61 -8.81
CA ASP A 5 19.45 -9.80 -9.64
C ASP A 5 18.07 -10.23 -10.15
N ARG A 6 17.98 -10.58 -11.43
CA ARG A 6 16.74 -11.00 -12.12
C ARG A 6 16.14 -12.26 -11.50
N ALA A 7 16.98 -13.21 -11.08
CA ALA A 7 16.50 -14.47 -10.48
C ALA A 7 15.97 -14.21 -9.07
N LEU A 8 16.60 -13.30 -8.32
CA LEU A 8 16.11 -12.85 -7.03
C LEU A 8 14.73 -12.19 -7.14
N LEU A 9 14.55 -11.29 -8.11
CA LEU A 9 13.25 -10.67 -8.39
C LEU A 9 12.20 -11.74 -8.72
N GLY A 10 12.50 -12.71 -9.55
CA GLY A 10 11.59 -13.79 -9.91
C GLY A 10 11.19 -14.69 -8.74
N ARG A 11 12.08 -14.87 -7.76
CA ARG A 11 11.74 -15.61 -6.51
C ARG A 11 10.79 -14.82 -5.61
N LEU A 12 10.98 -13.52 -5.49
CA LEU A 12 10.17 -12.68 -4.61
C LEU A 12 8.89 -12.16 -5.27
N TRP A 13 8.91 -11.99 -6.59
CA TRP A 13 7.76 -11.56 -7.40
C TRP A 13 7.40 -12.61 -8.47
N PRO A 14 7.01 -13.83 -8.08
CA PRO A 14 6.86 -14.96 -9.02
C PRO A 14 5.75 -14.75 -10.06
N HIS A 15 4.86 -13.82 -9.84
CA HIS A 15 3.73 -13.54 -10.74
C HIS A 15 3.86 -12.20 -11.50
N ALA A 16 4.97 -11.49 -11.32
CA ALA A 16 5.21 -10.25 -12.06
C ALA A 16 5.48 -10.55 -13.55
N PRO A 17 5.06 -9.67 -14.47
CA PRO A 17 5.38 -9.82 -15.89
C PRO A 17 6.89 -9.90 -16.14
N ALA A 18 7.31 -10.79 -17.02
CA ALA A 18 8.74 -10.99 -17.34
C ALA A 18 9.40 -9.68 -17.79
N ALA A 19 8.73 -8.90 -18.65
CA ALA A 19 9.24 -7.60 -19.12
C ALA A 19 9.52 -6.63 -17.98
N LEU A 20 8.67 -6.59 -16.94
CA LEU A 20 8.91 -5.75 -15.76
C LEU A 20 10.12 -6.24 -14.96
N LEU A 21 10.24 -7.55 -14.74
CA LEU A 21 11.37 -8.13 -14.01
C LEU A 21 12.70 -7.89 -14.75
N ASP A 22 12.70 -8.03 -16.07
CA ASP A 22 13.87 -7.82 -16.92
C ASP A 22 14.30 -6.33 -16.88
N ALA A 23 13.35 -5.41 -17.02
CA ALA A 23 13.61 -3.97 -16.96
C ALA A 23 14.09 -3.53 -15.56
N VAL A 24 13.46 -4.01 -14.48
CA VAL A 24 13.91 -3.71 -13.11
C VAL A 24 15.32 -4.22 -12.89
N ALA A 25 15.66 -5.43 -13.31
CA ALA A 25 17.01 -5.97 -13.19
C ALA A 25 18.04 -5.14 -13.98
N ALA A 26 17.71 -4.79 -15.22
CA ALA A 26 18.61 -4.03 -16.10
C ALA A 26 18.88 -2.61 -15.58
N HIS A 27 17.89 -1.94 -15.04
CA HIS A 27 17.98 -0.50 -14.69
C HIS A 27 18.22 -0.23 -13.21
N SER A 28 18.05 -1.23 -12.31
CA SER A 28 18.06 -1.00 -10.85
C SER A 28 19.32 -0.35 -10.33
N ALA A 29 20.51 -0.74 -10.80
CA ALA A 29 21.78 -0.16 -10.34
C ALA A 29 21.83 1.35 -10.55
N GLN A 30 21.49 1.79 -11.76
CA GLN A 30 21.53 3.20 -12.14
C GLN A 30 20.40 4.00 -11.48
N VAL A 31 19.17 3.49 -11.54
CA VAL A 31 17.99 4.17 -11.01
C VAL A 31 18.10 4.35 -9.50
N LEU A 32 18.41 3.29 -8.76
CA LEU A 32 18.50 3.35 -7.30
C LEU A 32 19.62 4.29 -6.84
N ALA A 33 20.79 4.27 -7.53
CA ALA A 33 21.88 5.21 -7.24
C ALA A 33 21.47 6.67 -7.48
N ARG A 34 20.79 6.97 -8.60
CA ARG A 34 20.30 8.32 -8.95
C ARG A 34 19.40 8.90 -7.85
N HIS A 35 18.53 8.08 -7.27
CA HIS A 35 17.59 8.49 -6.23
C HIS A 35 18.11 8.24 -4.79
N LYS A 36 19.43 8.01 -4.63
CA LYS A 36 20.08 7.78 -3.33
C LYS A 36 19.48 6.61 -2.53
N ILE A 37 18.88 5.65 -3.22
CA ILE A 37 18.42 4.38 -2.64
C ILE A 37 19.60 3.40 -2.75
N ASN A 38 20.70 3.70 -2.09
CA ASN A 38 22.02 3.13 -2.35
C ASN A 38 22.62 2.36 -1.15
N THR A 39 21.87 2.18 -0.09
CA THR A 39 22.26 1.27 1.01
C THR A 39 21.35 0.05 1.03
N PRO A 40 21.82 -1.12 1.54
CA PRO A 40 21.00 -2.32 1.65
C PRO A 40 19.68 -2.06 2.36
N LEU A 41 19.70 -1.24 3.40
CA LEU A 41 18.52 -0.92 4.20
C LEU A 41 17.53 -0.04 3.42
N ARG A 42 18.01 0.98 2.68
CA ARG A 42 17.16 1.80 1.82
C ARG A 42 16.52 0.98 0.71
N VAL A 43 17.29 0.08 0.07
CA VAL A 43 16.80 -0.82 -0.97
C VAL A 43 15.74 -1.78 -0.42
N ALA A 44 15.99 -2.39 0.74
CA ALA A 44 15.03 -3.31 1.37
C ALA A 44 13.72 -2.61 1.72
N HIS A 45 13.77 -1.40 2.30
CA HIS A 45 12.58 -0.61 2.58
C HIS A 45 11.83 -0.20 1.33
N PHE A 46 12.53 0.30 0.30
CA PHE A 46 11.94 0.67 -0.98
C PHE A 46 11.21 -0.51 -1.60
N LEU A 47 11.91 -1.64 -1.75
CA LEU A 47 11.32 -2.85 -2.35
C LEU A 47 10.19 -3.44 -1.51
N ALA A 48 10.21 -3.31 -0.19
CA ALA A 48 9.11 -3.72 0.66
C ALA A 48 7.84 -2.90 0.40
N GLN A 49 7.98 -1.58 0.23
CA GLN A 49 6.85 -0.71 -0.12
C GLN A 49 6.33 -1.03 -1.52
N VAL A 50 7.22 -1.11 -2.50
CA VAL A 50 6.87 -1.49 -3.88
C VAL A 50 6.16 -2.84 -3.92
N SER A 51 6.69 -3.86 -3.23
CA SER A 51 6.08 -5.20 -3.20
C SER A 51 4.67 -5.19 -2.63
N HIS A 52 4.43 -4.38 -1.60
CA HIS A 52 3.10 -4.25 -1.01
C HIS A 52 2.13 -3.50 -1.93
N GLU A 53 2.53 -2.33 -2.45
CA GLU A 53 1.66 -1.47 -3.27
C GLU A 53 1.30 -2.12 -4.61
N SER A 54 2.25 -2.82 -5.23
CA SER A 54 2.06 -3.46 -6.54
C SER A 54 1.68 -4.93 -6.47
N GLY A 55 1.49 -5.51 -5.27
CA GLY A 55 1.26 -6.94 -5.12
C GLY A 55 2.39 -7.79 -5.70
N GLY A 56 3.65 -7.40 -5.47
CA GLY A 56 4.81 -8.06 -6.05
C GLY A 56 4.92 -7.85 -7.57
N GLY A 57 4.61 -6.65 -8.06
CA GLY A 57 4.72 -6.28 -9.46
C GLY A 57 3.54 -6.72 -10.35
N THR A 58 2.47 -7.27 -9.78
CA THR A 58 1.29 -7.73 -10.54
C THR A 58 0.27 -6.64 -10.81
N ILE A 59 0.21 -5.61 -9.95
CA ILE A 59 -0.75 -4.52 -10.03
C ILE A 59 -0.02 -3.26 -10.45
N THR A 60 -0.22 -2.83 -11.69
CA THR A 60 0.47 -1.68 -12.27
C THR A 60 -0.44 -0.48 -12.52
N ALA A 61 -1.76 -0.69 -12.57
CA ALA A 61 -2.75 0.37 -12.72
C ALA A 61 -3.99 0.08 -11.88
N GLU A 62 -4.57 1.14 -11.30
CA GLU A 62 -5.81 1.06 -10.53
C GLU A 62 -6.96 0.62 -11.43
N ASN A 63 -7.64 -0.44 -11.01
CA ASN A 63 -8.84 -0.92 -11.68
C ASN A 63 -10.09 -0.27 -11.03
N LEU A 64 -10.72 0.64 -11.74
CA LEU A 64 -11.94 1.34 -11.32
C LEU A 64 -13.20 0.73 -11.95
N SER A 65 -13.12 -0.42 -12.59
CA SER A 65 -14.24 -1.12 -13.17
C SER A 65 -14.93 -2.03 -12.17
N TYR A 66 -15.93 -1.52 -11.48
CA TYR A 66 -16.73 -2.27 -10.51
C TYR A 66 -17.99 -2.84 -11.16
N SER A 67 -18.29 -4.09 -10.88
CA SER A 67 -19.45 -4.80 -11.45
C SER A 67 -20.74 -4.59 -10.66
N THR A 68 -20.68 -4.11 -9.43
CA THR A 68 -21.85 -3.92 -8.57
C THR A 68 -21.82 -2.57 -7.84
N PRO A 69 -22.99 -1.94 -7.62
CA PRO A 69 -23.09 -0.68 -6.90
C PRO A 69 -22.74 -0.86 -5.40
N GLN A 70 -23.02 -2.04 -4.82
CA GLN A 70 -22.68 -2.38 -3.44
C GLN A 70 -21.17 -2.26 -3.23
N ARG A 71 -20.38 -2.74 -4.20
CA ARG A 71 -18.91 -2.67 -4.09
C ARG A 71 -18.42 -1.21 -4.17
N ILE A 72 -18.98 -0.39 -5.04
CA ILE A 72 -18.65 1.04 -5.12
C ILE A 72 -18.99 1.74 -3.80
N ALA A 73 -20.19 1.53 -3.27
CA ALA A 73 -20.62 2.11 -2.00
C ALA A 73 -19.77 1.65 -0.83
N ALA A 74 -19.35 0.37 -0.80
CA ALA A 74 -18.47 -0.17 0.22
C ALA A 74 -17.05 0.46 0.18
N VAL A 75 -16.51 0.75 -1.00
CA VAL A 75 -15.20 1.40 -1.16
C VAL A 75 -15.25 2.89 -0.81
N TRP A 76 -16.34 3.57 -1.16
CA TRP A 76 -16.52 5.00 -0.87
C TRP A 76 -17.83 5.29 -0.13
N PRO A 77 -18.01 4.81 1.11
CA PRO A 77 -19.28 4.89 1.85
C PRO A 77 -19.76 6.31 2.15
N THR A 78 -18.84 7.29 2.16
CA THR A 78 -19.21 8.70 2.38
C THR A 78 -19.54 9.43 1.07
N ARG A 79 -19.39 8.79 -0.10
CA ARG A 79 -19.63 9.40 -1.41
C ARG A 79 -20.79 8.77 -2.15
N PHE A 80 -21.07 7.51 -1.88
CA PHE A 80 -22.09 6.74 -2.55
C PHE A 80 -22.94 5.95 -1.58
N SER A 81 -24.27 6.04 -1.75
CA SER A 81 -25.18 4.96 -1.39
C SER A 81 -25.17 3.89 -2.48
N VAL A 82 -25.72 2.72 -2.22
CA VAL A 82 -25.89 1.67 -3.24
C VAL A 82 -26.69 2.21 -4.45
N GLU A 83 -27.72 3.00 -4.17
CA GLU A 83 -28.60 3.60 -5.16
C GLU A 83 -27.86 4.58 -6.07
N THR A 84 -27.13 5.54 -5.48
CA THR A 84 -26.35 6.52 -6.26
C THR A 84 -25.15 5.90 -6.98
N ALA A 85 -24.61 4.81 -6.48
CA ALA A 85 -23.50 4.07 -7.08
C ALA A 85 -23.89 3.36 -8.40
N GLN A 86 -25.19 3.05 -8.61
CA GLN A 86 -25.67 2.34 -9.78
C GLN A 86 -25.23 3.00 -11.10
N ALA A 87 -25.22 4.33 -11.16
CA ALA A 87 -24.82 5.09 -12.34
C ALA A 87 -23.31 5.00 -12.70
N TYR A 88 -22.51 4.37 -11.87
CA TYR A 88 -21.06 4.26 -12.01
C TYR A 88 -20.57 2.82 -12.22
N VAL A 89 -21.49 1.85 -12.18
CA VAL A 89 -21.20 0.44 -12.44
C VAL A 89 -20.64 0.28 -13.86
N ARG A 90 -19.50 -0.44 -13.98
CA ARG A 90 -18.78 -0.66 -15.24
C ARG A 90 -18.43 0.62 -16.02
N ASN A 91 -18.37 1.75 -15.32
CA ASN A 91 -17.99 3.03 -15.91
C ASN A 91 -16.79 3.65 -15.16
N PRO A 92 -15.56 3.17 -15.39
CA PRO A 92 -14.38 3.59 -14.67
C PRO A 92 -14.05 5.08 -14.87
N ARG A 93 -14.31 5.65 -16.06
CA ARG A 93 -14.08 7.09 -16.30
C ARG A 93 -15.00 7.96 -15.45
N LYS A 94 -16.30 7.68 -15.48
CA LYS A 94 -17.28 8.42 -14.69
C LYS A 94 -17.01 8.29 -13.20
N LEU A 95 -16.67 7.08 -12.74
CA LEU A 95 -16.32 6.83 -11.34
C LEU A 95 -15.08 7.61 -10.92
N ALA A 96 -13.99 7.52 -11.69
CA ALA A 96 -12.75 8.24 -11.42
C ALA A 96 -12.96 9.75 -11.36
N SER A 97 -13.69 10.32 -12.33
CA SER A 97 -14.02 11.74 -12.35
C SER A 97 -14.81 12.16 -11.09
N LYS A 98 -15.77 11.35 -10.66
CA LYS A 98 -16.54 11.61 -9.43
C LYS A 98 -15.70 11.53 -8.17
N VAL A 99 -14.73 10.61 -8.13
CA VAL A 99 -13.89 10.35 -6.94
C VAL A 99 -12.72 11.30 -6.86
N TYR A 100 -12.07 11.61 -7.98
CA TYR A 100 -10.76 12.26 -8.01
C TYR A 100 -10.72 13.67 -8.56
N ASN A 101 -11.72 14.13 -9.36
CA ASN A 101 -11.73 15.50 -9.86
C ASN A 101 -11.87 16.52 -8.72
N GLY A 102 -11.25 17.70 -8.92
CA GLY A 102 -11.19 18.75 -7.91
C GLY A 102 -10.23 18.46 -6.75
N ARG A 103 -9.38 17.43 -6.87
CA ARG A 103 -8.43 16.97 -5.85
C ARG A 103 -7.09 16.63 -6.48
N MET A 104 -6.00 16.70 -5.72
CA MET A 104 -4.65 16.30 -6.17
C MET A 104 -4.24 16.97 -7.50
N GLY A 105 -4.69 18.20 -7.73
CA GLY A 105 -4.46 18.93 -8.97
C GLY A 105 -5.33 18.52 -10.16
N ASN A 106 -6.21 17.53 -10.01
CA ASN A 106 -7.15 17.15 -11.06
C ASN A 106 -8.23 18.22 -11.24
N ARG A 107 -8.43 18.67 -12.45
CA ARG A 107 -9.36 19.75 -12.77
C ARG A 107 -10.82 19.27 -12.69
N PRO A 108 -11.72 20.07 -12.12
CA PRO A 108 -13.17 19.77 -12.18
C PRO A 108 -13.67 19.75 -13.62
N GLY A 109 -14.64 18.89 -13.90
CA GLY A 109 -15.28 18.82 -15.22
C GLY A 109 -14.44 18.22 -16.35
N THR A 110 -13.30 17.61 -16.03
CA THR A 110 -12.40 16.97 -16.99
C THR A 110 -12.31 15.46 -16.74
N ASP A 111 -11.54 14.75 -17.57
CA ASP A 111 -11.17 13.35 -17.37
C ASP A 111 -9.91 13.17 -16.49
N ASP A 112 -9.39 14.25 -15.87
CA ASP A 112 -8.14 14.20 -15.10
C ASP A 112 -8.16 13.10 -14.03
N GLY A 113 -9.30 12.88 -13.37
CA GLY A 113 -9.44 11.82 -12.37
C GLY A 113 -9.19 10.42 -12.92
N TYR A 114 -9.56 10.15 -14.16
CA TYR A 114 -9.28 8.88 -14.83
C TYR A 114 -7.88 8.88 -15.44
N THR A 115 -7.49 9.97 -16.07
CA THR A 115 -6.18 10.15 -16.72
C THR A 115 -5.04 9.96 -15.72
N TYR A 116 -5.15 10.56 -14.53
CA TYR A 116 -4.12 10.50 -13.48
C TYR A 116 -4.51 9.61 -12.30
N ARG A 117 -5.24 8.50 -12.58
CA ARG A 117 -5.51 7.47 -11.59
C ARG A 117 -4.25 6.75 -11.14
N GLY A 118 -4.31 5.97 -10.09
CA GLY A 118 -3.17 5.22 -9.55
C GLY A 118 -2.48 4.34 -10.60
N ARG A 119 -1.16 4.52 -10.79
CA ARG A 119 -0.32 3.72 -11.69
C ARG A 119 1.07 3.49 -11.14
N GLY A 120 1.71 2.45 -11.67
CA GLY A 120 3.09 2.11 -11.37
C GLY A 120 3.28 1.44 -10.02
N LEU A 121 4.53 1.17 -9.71
CA LEU A 121 4.94 0.34 -8.57
C LEU A 121 4.62 0.95 -7.19
N LEU A 122 4.45 2.27 -7.10
CA LEU A 122 3.99 2.98 -5.88
C LEU A 122 2.66 3.70 -6.06
N GLN A 123 1.89 3.32 -7.09
CA GLN A 123 0.55 3.84 -7.33
C GLN A 123 0.49 5.38 -7.37
N LEU A 124 1.35 5.99 -8.22
CA LEU A 124 1.36 7.43 -8.46
C LEU A 124 -0.04 7.91 -8.83
N THR A 125 -0.58 8.91 -8.14
CA THR A 125 -1.97 9.35 -8.29
C THR A 125 -2.10 10.86 -8.25
N GLY A 126 -2.93 11.41 -9.13
CA GLY A 126 -3.27 12.83 -9.20
C GLY A 126 -2.34 13.64 -10.08
N ARG A 127 -2.93 14.59 -10.83
CA ARG A 127 -2.26 15.41 -11.83
C ARG A 127 -1.00 16.12 -11.29
N SER A 128 -1.06 16.64 -10.06
CA SER A 128 0.09 17.31 -9.44
C SER A 128 1.26 16.34 -9.20
N SER A 129 0.99 15.09 -8.81
CA SER A 129 2.06 14.11 -8.61
C SER A 129 2.67 13.67 -9.94
N TYR A 130 1.86 13.44 -10.97
CA TYR A 130 2.34 13.13 -12.32
C TYR A 130 3.20 14.26 -12.88
N ALA A 131 2.77 15.52 -12.73
CA ALA A 131 3.55 16.67 -13.17
C ALA A 131 4.90 16.79 -12.42
N ALA A 132 4.88 16.65 -11.08
CA ALA A 132 6.09 16.74 -10.27
C ALA A 132 7.10 15.62 -10.58
N ILE A 133 6.64 14.38 -10.75
CA ILE A 133 7.52 13.26 -11.11
C ILE A 133 8.01 13.40 -12.56
N GLY A 134 7.16 13.86 -13.47
CA GLY A 134 7.54 14.15 -14.85
C GLY A 134 8.66 15.18 -14.94
N GLU A 135 8.56 16.26 -14.18
CA GLU A 135 9.60 17.30 -14.09
C GLU A 135 10.93 16.74 -13.53
N LEU A 136 10.88 15.93 -12.46
CA LEU A 136 12.05 15.38 -11.80
C LEU A 136 12.75 14.29 -12.62
N THR A 137 12.03 13.54 -13.43
CA THR A 137 12.54 12.40 -14.20
C THR A 137 12.80 12.73 -15.67
N GLY A 138 12.25 13.85 -16.17
CA GLY A 138 12.23 14.18 -17.60
C GLY A 138 11.25 13.36 -18.44
N LEU A 139 10.37 12.54 -17.79
CA LEU A 139 9.34 11.75 -18.46
C LEU A 139 8.09 12.60 -18.72
N ASP A 140 7.52 12.51 -19.90
CA ASP A 140 6.29 13.23 -20.25
C ASP A 140 5.02 12.57 -19.63
N LEU A 141 5.01 12.45 -18.31
CA LEU A 141 3.90 11.85 -17.56
C LEU A 141 2.60 12.67 -17.63
N GLY A 142 2.71 13.93 -18.07
CA GLY A 142 1.56 14.79 -18.25
C GLY A 142 0.72 14.42 -19.46
N ASN A 143 1.35 14.09 -20.57
CA ASN A 143 0.70 13.70 -21.83
C ASN A 143 0.60 12.17 -21.98
N ASP A 144 1.60 11.45 -21.48
CA ASP A 144 1.60 9.97 -21.45
C ASP A 144 1.69 9.42 -20.01
N PRO A 145 0.59 9.39 -19.26
CA PRO A 145 0.57 8.90 -17.89
C PRO A 145 0.84 7.38 -17.80
N ASP A 146 0.78 6.64 -18.90
CA ASP A 146 1.03 5.21 -18.92
C ASP A 146 2.52 4.89 -18.78
N LEU A 147 3.42 5.85 -19.02
CA LEU A 147 4.84 5.76 -18.67
C LEU A 147 5.07 5.47 -17.18
N ALA A 148 4.11 5.78 -16.30
CA ALA A 148 4.24 5.47 -14.87
C ALA A 148 4.24 3.96 -14.56
N PHE A 149 3.75 3.12 -15.47
CA PHE A 149 3.76 1.66 -15.32
C PHE A 149 4.44 0.90 -16.46
N ALA A 150 4.93 1.60 -17.49
CA ALA A 150 5.68 0.96 -18.55
C ALA A 150 6.93 0.28 -17.96
N PRO A 151 7.30 -0.94 -18.38
CA PRO A 151 8.38 -1.71 -17.78
C PRO A 151 9.67 -0.93 -17.59
N ASP A 152 10.09 -0.19 -18.62
CA ASP A 152 11.37 0.53 -18.65
C ASP A 152 11.41 1.79 -17.76
N THR A 153 10.25 2.33 -17.38
CA THR A 153 10.16 3.59 -16.62
C THR A 153 9.53 3.43 -15.25
N ALA A 154 8.82 2.33 -14.99
CA ALA A 154 8.10 2.11 -13.73
C ALA A 154 9.00 2.17 -12.48
N LEU A 155 10.24 1.66 -12.57
CA LEU A 155 11.20 1.72 -11.48
C LEU A 155 11.68 3.15 -11.22
N GLU A 156 11.97 3.91 -12.29
CA GLU A 156 12.39 5.32 -12.21
C GLU A 156 11.32 6.17 -11.51
N VAL A 157 10.07 6.02 -11.95
CA VAL A 157 8.92 6.74 -11.37
C VAL A 157 8.75 6.40 -9.89
N ALA A 158 8.83 5.13 -9.53
CA ALA A 158 8.68 4.68 -8.14
C ALA A 158 9.84 5.16 -7.25
N ALA A 159 11.09 5.06 -7.71
CA ALA A 159 12.26 5.48 -6.96
C ALA A 159 12.26 7.01 -6.74
N CYS A 160 11.92 7.78 -7.77
CA CYS A 160 11.75 9.21 -7.68
C CYS A 160 10.66 9.60 -6.67
N GLU A 161 9.49 8.98 -6.73
CA GLU A 161 8.39 9.25 -5.78
C GLU A 161 8.79 8.88 -4.35
N PHE A 162 9.45 7.74 -4.14
CA PHE A 162 9.90 7.31 -2.82
C PHE A 162 10.89 8.32 -2.19
N ALA A 163 11.85 8.79 -2.97
CA ALA A 163 12.80 9.79 -2.52
C ALA A 163 12.12 11.15 -2.25
N ARG A 164 11.25 11.60 -3.16
CA ARG A 164 10.46 12.84 -3.03
C ARG A 164 9.57 12.85 -1.80
N LEU A 165 9.00 11.71 -1.41
CA LEU A 165 8.20 11.55 -0.19
C LEU A 165 9.04 11.64 1.10
N GLY A 166 10.38 11.76 1.00
CA GLY A 166 11.27 11.87 2.15
C GLY A 166 11.37 10.58 2.97
N CYS A 167 11.36 9.43 2.28
CA CYS A 167 11.44 8.11 2.93
C CYS A 167 12.86 7.78 3.43
N LEU A 168 13.92 8.27 2.76
CA LEU A 168 15.29 7.84 2.98
C LEU A 168 15.79 7.97 4.43
N PRO A 169 15.60 9.09 5.14
CA PRO A 169 16.06 9.22 6.53
C PRO A 169 15.38 8.23 7.49
N TRP A 170 14.19 7.76 7.14
CA TRP A 170 13.46 6.77 7.93
C TRP A 170 13.88 5.35 7.59
N CYS A 171 14.31 5.12 6.36
CA CYS A 171 14.98 3.87 5.98
C CYS A 171 16.27 3.68 6.78
N ASP A 172 17.10 4.73 6.89
CA ASP A 172 18.38 4.69 7.61
C ASP A 172 18.20 4.40 9.11
N LYS A 173 17.03 4.75 9.67
CA LYS A 173 16.63 4.43 11.05
C LYS A 173 15.90 3.10 11.19
N ASP A 174 15.73 2.36 10.09
CA ASP A 174 14.93 1.14 10.04
C ASP A 174 13.48 1.32 10.53
N ASP A 175 12.92 2.53 10.41
CA ASP A 175 11.58 2.86 10.86
C ASP A 175 10.54 2.61 9.78
N LEU A 176 10.12 1.36 9.64
CA LEU A 176 9.10 0.95 8.68
C LEU A 176 7.78 1.72 8.85
N ARG A 177 7.40 2.09 10.08
CA ARG A 177 6.16 2.81 10.35
C ARG A 177 6.18 4.19 9.72
N GLN A 178 7.29 4.92 9.85
CA GLN A 178 7.45 6.24 9.24
C GLN A 178 7.57 6.14 7.73
N VAL A 179 8.33 5.18 7.20
CA VAL A 179 8.38 4.92 5.76
C VAL A 179 6.98 4.66 5.21
N THR A 180 6.20 3.80 5.87
CA THR A 180 4.81 3.51 5.47
C THR A 180 3.93 4.76 5.50
N ARG A 181 4.06 5.60 6.53
CA ARG A 181 3.32 6.87 6.61
C ARG A 181 3.65 7.82 5.47
N ARG A 182 4.90 7.89 5.06
CA ARG A 182 5.32 8.73 3.93
C ARG A 182 4.73 8.25 2.62
N VAL A 183 4.75 6.93 2.38
CA VAL A 183 4.23 6.35 1.14
C VAL A 183 2.70 6.35 1.11
N ASN A 184 2.05 5.91 2.18
CA ASN A 184 0.59 5.64 2.20
C ASN A 184 -0.23 6.72 2.93
N GLY A 185 0.41 7.66 3.64
CA GLY A 185 -0.25 8.67 4.48
C GLY A 185 -0.80 8.13 5.80
N GLY A 186 -0.69 6.83 6.05
CA GLY A 186 -1.15 6.14 7.25
C GLY A 186 -0.33 4.89 7.53
N THR A 187 -0.89 3.97 8.31
CA THR A 187 -0.23 2.70 8.67
C THR A 187 -0.98 1.48 8.14
N ILE A 188 -1.85 1.66 7.16
CA ILE A 188 -2.60 0.56 6.55
C ILE A 188 -1.62 -0.39 5.85
N GLY A 189 -1.81 -1.69 6.05
CA GLY A 189 -0.95 -2.72 5.48
C GLY A 189 0.44 -2.85 6.13
N LEU A 190 0.65 -2.29 7.33
CA LEU A 190 1.95 -2.29 8.00
C LEU A 190 2.51 -3.70 8.21
N ASP A 191 1.67 -4.68 8.54
CA ASP A 191 2.12 -6.06 8.78
C ASP A 191 2.57 -6.75 7.48
N SER A 192 1.84 -6.53 6.38
CA SER A 192 2.26 -7.01 5.07
C SER A 192 3.60 -6.38 4.65
N ARG A 193 3.76 -5.06 4.84
CA ARG A 193 5.02 -4.35 4.56
C ARG A 193 6.17 -4.85 5.43
N ARG A 194 5.90 -5.20 6.69
CA ARG A 194 6.88 -5.82 7.60
C ARG A 194 7.33 -7.18 7.09
N SER A 195 6.39 -8.01 6.64
CA SER A 195 6.70 -9.31 6.05
C SER A 195 7.53 -9.17 4.76
N TRP A 196 7.23 -8.20 3.92
CA TRP A 196 8.02 -7.90 2.74
C TRP A 196 9.42 -7.39 3.10
N LEU A 197 9.52 -6.48 4.07
CA LEU A 197 10.81 -5.95 4.52
C LEU A 197 11.73 -7.07 5.06
N ALA A 198 11.18 -7.99 5.85
CA ALA A 198 11.93 -9.13 6.36
C ALA A 198 12.47 -10.02 5.22
N ARG A 199 11.65 -10.30 4.20
CA ARG A 199 12.06 -11.08 3.02
C ARG A 199 13.17 -10.37 2.23
N TRP A 200 13.03 -9.06 2.00
CA TRP A 200 14.04 -8.30 1.27
C TRP A 200 15.34 -8.17 2.06
N LYS A 201 15.30 -7.92 3.37
CA LYS A 201 16.49 -7.93 4.22
C LYS A 201 17.23 -9.26 4.20
N GLN A 202 16.50 -10.37 4.23
CA GLN A 202 17.08 -11.72 4.12
C GLN A 202 17.71 -11.98 2.75
N ALA A 203 17.12 -11.42 1.70
CA ALA A 203 17.54 -11.67 0.32
C ALA A 203 18.68 -10.77 -0.15
N LEU A 204 18.95 -9.67 0.56
CA LEU A 204 19.92 -8.63 0.21
C LEU A 204 21.08 -8.52 1.24
N PRO A 205 21.58 -9.61 1.83
CA PRO A 205 22.59 -9.53 2.90
C PRO A 205 23.89 -8.88 2.45
N ASP A 206 24.23 -8.97 1.16
CA ASP A 206 25.52 -8.61 0.58
C ASP A 206 25.45 -7.48 -0.46
N LEU A 207 24.40 -6.67 -0.48
CA LEU A 207 24.44 -5.48 -1.32
C LEU A 207 25.53 -4.54 -0.78
N PRO A 208 26.63 -4.32 -1.53
CA PRO A 208 27.70 -3.45 -1.07
C PRO A 208 27.16 -2.03 -0.90
N GLY A 209 27.21 -1.55 0.31
CA GLY A 209 26.87 -0.19 0.69
C GLY A 209 27.40 0.02 2.09
N ASP A 210 28.60 0.59 2.19
CA ASP A 210 29.13 1.06 3.44
C ASP A 210 28.21 2.16 4.00
N PRO A 211 27.79 2.09 5.27
CA PRO A 211 27.10 3.19 5.93
C PRO A 211 27.89 4.49 5.96
N HIS A 212 29.19 4.44 5.69
CA HIS A 212 30.08 5.59 5.70
C HIS A 212 30.24 6.32 4.35
N ASP A 213 29.70 5.79 3.23
CA ASP A 213 29.70 6.51 1.94
C ASP A 213 28.65 7.64 1.87
N ILE A 214 28.11 8.06 3.00
CA ILE A 214 27.32 9.28 3.12
C ILE A 214 28.29 10.45 3.30
N GLU A 215 29.10 10.74 2.30
CA GLU A 215 29.66 12.08 2.21
C GLU A 215 28.49 13.04 1.92
N ASP A 216 28.29 13.94 2.89
CA ASP A 216 27.43 15.12 2.77
C ASP A 216 27.81 15.93 1.53
N ASN A 217 27.25 15.57 0.39
CA ASN A 217 27.29 16.41 -0.79
C ASN A 217 26.14 17.41 -0.66
N GLU A 218 26.44 18.52 0.02
CA GLU A 218 25.63 19.74 0.00
C GLU A 218 25.43 20.16 -1.45
N ALA A 219 24.33 19.82 -2.04
CA ALA A 219 23.59 20.52 -3.09
C ALA A 219 22.54 19.61 -3.72
N ALA A 220 21.58 19.14 -2.91
CA ALA A 220 20.26 18.89 -3.48
C ALA A 220 19.39 20.11 -3.13
N PRO A 221 18.64 20.70 -4.07
CA PRO A 221 17.72 21.75 -3.71
C PRO A 221 16.83 21.21 -2.59
N ARG A 222 16.79 21.92 -1.46
CA ARG A 222 15.83 21.68 -0.40
C ARG A 222 14.48 21.50 -1.08
N ALA A 223 13.94 20.29 -1.00
CA ALA A 223 12.56 20.06 -1.38
C ALA A 223 11.76 21.12 -0.60
N ALA A 224 11.18 22.08 -1.32
CA ALA A 224 10.28 23.03 -0.72
C ALA A 224 9.34 22.21 0.15
N GLU A 225 9.11 22.64 1.39
CA GLU A 225 8.16 22.02 2.29
C GLU A 225 6.81 22.01 1.58
N LEU A 226 6.59 20.93 0.81
CA LEU A 226 5.27 20.65 0.28
C LEU A 226 4.40 20.39 1.47
N PRO A 227 3.24 21.05 1.59
CA PRO A 227 2.31 20.79 2.68
C PRO A 227 2.10 19.29 2.76
N PRO A 228 2.03 18.73 3.98
CA PRO A 228 1.82 17.31 4.16
C PRO A 228 0.64 16.89 3.30
N LYS A 229 0.85 15.83 2.49
CA LYS A 229 -0.20 15.28 1.63
C LYS A 229 -1.43 15.11 2.52
N ASP A 230 -2.43 16.00 2.38
CA ASP A 230 -3.65 15.92 3.19
C ASP A 230 -4.40 14.65 2.82
N MET A 231 -4.04 13.58 3.51
CA MET A 231 -4.58 12.25 3.37
C MET A 231 -5.80 12.02 4.26
N SER A 232 -6.15 13.01 5.12
CA SER A 232 -7.34 12.92 5.97
C SER A 232 -8.63 12.86 5.14
N THR A 233 -8.55 13.33 3.89
CA THR A 233 -9.61 13.26 2.89
C THR A 233 -9.28 12.36 1.70
N SER A 234 -8.05 11.83 1.58
CA SER A 234 -7.64 10.93 0.52
C SER A 234 -7.95 9.48 0.93
N LYS A 235 -9.07 8.96 0.45
CA LYS A 235 -9.45 7.55 0.60
C LYS A 235 -8.71 6.61 -0.36
N ILE A 236 -7.53 6.99 -0.84
CA ILE A 236 -6.55 6.07 -1.41
C ILE A 236 -6.17 5.01 -0.39
N GLY A 237 -6.12 5.35 0.91
CA GLY A 237 -6.04 4.36 1.99
C GLY A 237 -7.14 3.28 1.91
N ASN A 238 -8.33 3.64 1.44
CA ASN A 238 -9.44 2.69 1.28
C ASN A 238 -9.45 2.01 -0.10
N ALA A 239 -8.84 2.61 -1.14
CA ALA A 239 -8.63 1.93 -2.43
C ALA A 239 -7.44 0.98 -2.36
N ALA A 240 -6.37 1.34 -1.65
CA ALA A 240 -5.28 0.41 -1.29
C ALA A 240 -5.77 -0.66 -0.30
N ALA A 241 -6.72 -0.35 0.60
CA ALA A 241 -7.45 -1.36 1.37
C ALA A 241 -8.34 -2.23 0.46
N GLY A 242 -8.80 -1.71 -0.67
CA GLY A 242 -9.50 -2.48 -1.71
C GLY A 242 -8.59 -3.48 -2.41
N VAL A 243 -7.32 -3.13 -2.65
CA VAL A 243 -6.29 -4.01 -3.23
C VAL A 243 -5.77 -4.99 -2.16
N GLY A 244 -5.53 -4.50 -0.94
CA GLY A 244 -5.27 -5.36 0.22
C GLY A 244 -6.46 -6.25 0.56
N ALA A 245 -7.70 -5.81 0.30
CA ALA A 245 -8.91 -6.60 0.48
C ALA A 245 -9.11 -7.64 -0.64
N VAL A 246 -8.60 -7.43 -1.85
CA VAL A 246 -8.58 -8.47 -2.90
C VAL A 246 -7.56 -9.56 -2.55
N THR A 247 -6.39 -9.19 -2.03
CA THR A 247 -5.40 -10.16 -1.52
C THR A 247 -5.90 -10.81 -0.22
N ALA A 248 -6.57 -10.07 0.66
CA ALA A 248 -7.22 -10.60 1.84
C ALA A 248 -8.50 -11.41 1.49
N LEU A 249 -9.20 -11.09 0.39
CA LEU A 249 -10.33 -11.88 -0.09
C LEU A 249 -9.89 -13.19 -0.78
N SER A 250 -8.74 -13.19 -1.47
CA SER A 250 -8.16 -14.44 -1.99
C SER A 250 -7.66 -15.31 -0.84
N GLN A 251 -6.99 -14.73 0.15
CA GLN A 251 -6.61 -15.44 1.38
C GLN A 251 -7.83 -15.80 2.23
N ALA A 252 -8.86 -14.95 2.30
CA ALA A 252 -10.12 -15.30 2.97
C ALA A 252 -10.89 -16.39 2.23
N ASN A 253 -10.80 -16.46 0.92
CA ASN A 253 -11.38 -17.57 0.14
C ASN A 253 -10.58 -18.87 0.31
N GLU A 254 -9.26 -18.81 0.43
CA GLU A 254 -8.42 -19.96 0.78
C GLU A 254 -8.64 -20.38 2.23
N ILE A 255 -8.76 -19.46 3.17
CA ILE A 255 -9.12 -19.73 4.56
C ILE A 255 -10.56 -20.24 4.66
N ALA A 256 -11.50 -19.71 3.86
CA ALA A 256 -12.87 -20.19 3.79
C ALA A 256 -12.97 -21.58 3.15
N ALA A 257 -12.15 -21.88 2.14
CA ALA A 257 -12.03 -23.21 1.55
C ALA A 257 -11.43 -24.21 2.55
N ALA A 258 -10.33 -23.84 3.21
CA ALA A 258 -9.73 -24.63 4.28
C ALA A 258 -10.66 -24.79 5.49
N ALA A 259 -11.39 -23.73 5.88
CA ALA A 259 -12.40 -23.79 6.93
C ALA A 259 -13.61 -24.66 6.55
N LYS A 260 -13.97 -24.72 5.26
CA LYS A 260 -15.03 -25.59 4.76
C LYS A 260 -14.60 -27.06 4.76
N GLU A 261 -13.34 -27.33 4.46
CA GLU A 261 -12.73 -28.65 4.54
C GLU A 261 -12.59 -29.11 5.99
N VAL A 262 -12.12 -28.24 6.89
CA VAL A 262 -12.08 -28.47 8.34
C VAL A 262 -13.49 -28.64 8.90
N LYS A 263 -14.47 -27.88 8.42
CA LYS A 263 -15.88 -28.00 8.82
C LYS A 263 -16.48 -29.33 8.38
N GLY A 264 -16.15 -29.81 7.17
CA GLY A 264 -16.55 -31.15 6.72
C GLY A 264 -16.02 -32.23 7.65
N ASN A 265 -14.72 -32.20 7.92
CA ASN A 265 -14.05 -33.18 8.79
C ASN A 265 -14.49 -33.08 10.27
N ALA A 266 -14.86 -31.87 10.75
CA ALA A 266 -15.30 -31.64 12.13
C ALA A 266 -16.79 -32.03 12.36
N GLN A 267 -17.60 -31.99 11.29
CA GLN A 267 -19.00 -32.51 11.36
C GLN A 267 -19.02 -34.02 11.52
N ASP A 268 -18.10 -34.73 10.85
CA ASP A 268 -17.96 -36.17 10.95
C ASP A 268 -17.44 -36.63 12.34
N LEU A 269 -16.82 -35.72 13.10
CA LEU A 269 -16.27 -35.98 14.43
C LEU A 269 -17.16 -35.48 15.60
N GLY A 270 -18.31 -34.86 15.32
CA GLY A 270 -19.21 -34.32 16.36
C GLY A 270 -18.65 -33.15 17.18
N LEU A 271 -17.52 -32.57 16.73
CA LEU A 271 -16.80 -31.50 17.45
C LEU A 271 -17.59 -30.18 17.49
N PHE A 272 -18.44 -29.91 16.50
CA PHE A 272 -19.25 -28.70 16.44
C PHE A 272 -20.35 -28.67 17.50
N ASP A 273 -20.93 -29.79 17.81
CA ASP A 273 -21.95 -29.90 18.86
C ASP A 273 -21.32 -29.67 20.24
N ALA A 274 -20.10 -30.17 20.46
CA ALA A 274 -19.37 -29.95 21.70
C ALA A 274 -18.91 -28.48 21.88
N VAL A 275 -18.41 -27.84 20.83
CA VAL A 275 -18.03 -26.43 20.85
C VAL A 275 -19.26 -25.52 20.97
N GLY A 276 -20.34 -25.83 20.26
CA GLY A 276 -21.62 -25.14 20.37
C GLY A 276 -22.20 -25.21 21.79
N ALA A 277 -22.20 -26.38 22.40
CA ALA A 277 -22.62 -26.57 23.79
C ALA A 277 -21.73 -25.79 24.78
N PHE A 278 -20.41 -25.78 24.57
CA PHE A 278 -19.48 -25.02 25.39
C PHE A 278 -19.73 -23.50 25.27
N MET A 279 -19.90 -22.96 24.06
CA MET A 279 -20.17 -21.53 23.82
C MET A 279 -21.53 -21.08 24.40
N HIS A 280 -22.50 -21.96 24.53
CA HIS A 280 -23.81 -21.68 25.16
C HIS A 280 -23.83 -22.00 26.64
N SER A 281 -22.76 -22.51 27.21
CA SER A 281 -22.69 -22.83 28.63
C SER A 281 -22.78 -21.57 29.51
N PRO A 282 -23.45 -21.64 30.67
CA PRO A 282 -23.51 -20.53 31.62
C PRO A 282 -22.09 -20.01 32.03
N GLY A 283 -21.13 -20.93 32.17
CA GLY A 283 -19.73 -20.60 32.52
C GLY A 283 -19.03 -19.77 31.47
N PHE A 284 -19.21 -20.05 30.17
CA PHE A 284 -18.62 -19.28 29.07
C PHE A 284 -19.22 -17.85 29.00
N ARG A 285 -20.55 -17.72 29.18
CA ARG A 285 -21.22 -16.40 29.21
C ARG A 285 -20.72 -15.55 30.37
N VAL A 286 -20.55 -16.14 31.56
CA VAL A 286 -20.01 -15.44 32.72
C VAL A 286 -18.57 -15.01 32.50
N ALA A 287 -17.71 -15.88 31.93
CA ALA A 287 -16.31 -15.56 31.64
C ALA A 287 -16.18 -14.39 30.66
N ILE A 288 -16.94 -14.39 29.54
CA ILE A 288 -16.95 -13.29 28.59
C ILE A 288 -17.44 -11.98 29.23
N THR A 289 -18.51 -12.06 30.03
CA THR A 289 -19.01 -10.86 30.74
C THR A 289 -17.96 -10.28 31.67
N ILE A 290 -17.25 -11.09 32.41
CA ILE A 290 -16.14 -10.65 33.28
C ILE A 290 -15.02 -9.99 32.47
N ILE A 291 -14.62 -10.58 31.34
CA ILE A 291 -13.59 -10.00 30.47
C ILE A 291 -14.01 -8.63 29.93
N ILE A 292 -15.27 -8.49 29.50
CA ILE A 292 -15.79 -7.21 29.00
C ILE A 292 -15.82 -6.16 30.11
N VAL A 293 -16.25 -6.53 31.31
CA VAL A 293 -16.29 -5.61 32.47
C VAL A 293 -14.88 -5.15 32.85
N ILE A 294 -13.90 -6.04 32.87
CA ILE A 294 -12.50 -5.71 33.15
C ILE A 294 -11.95 -4.78 32.06
N ALA A 295 -12.20 -5.06 30.78
CA ALA A 295 -11.76 -4.22 29.67
C ALA A 295 -12.38 -2.82 29.71
N CYS A 296 -13.68 -2.73 29.98
CA CYS A 296 -14.38 -1.45 30.17
C CYS A 296 -13.84 -0.66 31.37
N GLY A 297 -13.57 -1.34 32.50
CA GLY A 297 -12.95 -0.75 33.68
C GLY A 297 -11.55 -0.22 33.43
N ALA A 298 -10.73 -0.97 32.70
CA ALA A 298 -9.38 -0.57 32.30
C ALA A 298 -9.40 0.67 31.37
N ILE A 299 -10.31 0.70 30.39
CA ILE A 299 -10.49 1.84 29.48
C ILE A 299 -10.97 3.08 30.26
N TRP A 300 -11.91 2.89 31.19
CA TRP A 300 -12.41 3.99 32.03
C TRP A 300 -11.33 4.55 32.97
N TYR A 301 -10.54 3.68 33.59
CA TYR A 301 -9.40 4.04 34.45
C TYR A 301 -8.34 4.80 33.64
N TRP A 302 -7.96 4.31 32.47
CA TRP A 302 -7.00 4.96 31.58
C TRP A 302 -7.48 6.35 31.14
N ARG A 303 -8.74 6.49 30.73
CA ARG A 303 -9.33 7.80 30.39
C ARG A 303 -9.33 8.77 31.55
N ARG A 304 -9.60 8.30 32.78
CA ARG A 304 -9.62 9.13 33.99
C ARG A 304 -8.21 9.63 34.36
N GLU A 305 -7.18 8.80 34.20
CA GLU A 305 -5.79 9.19 34.44
C GLU A 305 -5.32 10.24 33.44
N HIS A 306 -5.60 10.04 32.13
CA HIS A 306 -5.23 11.02 31.10
C HIS A 306 -5.99 12.34 31.24
N ALA A 307 -7.23 12.31 31.64
CA ALA A 307 -8.00 13.53 31.95
C ALA A 307 -7.45 14.30 33.19
N ARG A 308 -6.80 13.60 34.14
CA ARG A 308 -6.14 14.23 35.29
C ARG A 308 -4.74 14.75 34.97
N ALA A 309 -4.08 14.19 33.98
CA ALA A 309 -2.74 14.59 33.53
C ALA A 309 -2.75 15.80 32.57
N GLY A 310 -3.92 16.30 32.19
CA GLY A 310 -4.06 17.51 31.35
C GLY A 310 -3.59 17.28 29.89
N VAL A 311 -3.62 16.03 29.38
CA VAL A 311 -3.26 15.64 28.00
C VAL A 311 -4.53 15.20 27.27
#